data_ab51cde379c8c3f6169642cfbdcf37be
#
_entry.id   ab51cde379c8c3f6169642cfbdcf37be
#
_cell.length_a   1.000
_cell.length_b   1.000
_cell.length_c   1.000
_cell.angle_alpha   90.00
_cell.angle_beta   90.00
_cell.angle_gamma   90.00
#
_symmetry.space_group_name_H-M   'P 1'
#
loop_
_entity.id
_entity.type
_entity.pdbx_description
1 polymer ?
#
loop_
_entity_poly.entity_id
_entity_poly.type
_entity_poly.pdbx_seq_one_letter_code
_entity_poly.pdbx_strand_id
1 'polypeptide(L)'
;MKKLLSLVRAAVDRYDMIDDGDKIAVGVSGGKDSLALLYALARLRSFYPKHFEVIAITLDYRFGGMDGDYSEIQKLCDSLDVKYVVKKTDLWDVIFNIRKEKNPCSLCAKMRRGILHDTAKEYGCNKIALGHHLDDAAETFMMNLLNGGTIKCFSPVSFLSRKELYLIRPLIFACLLYTSDAA
;
A
#
# COMPACT_ATOMS: atom_id res chain seq x y z
N MET A 1 -1.53 10.16 16.37
CA MET A 1 -1.56 10.85 15.05
C MET A 1 -0.39 11.81 14.78
N LYS A 2 -0.08 12.85 15.59
CA LYS A 2 1.05 13.80 15.32
C LYS A 2 2.40 13.09 15.15
N LYS A 3 2.69 12.08 15.99
CA LYS A 3 3.94 11.32 15.93
C LYS A 3 4.04 10.47 14.65
N LEU A 4 2.94 9.83 14.23
CA LEU A 4 2.90 9.09 12.97
C LEU A 4 3.20 10.00 11.76
N LEU A 5 2.55 11.17 11.68
CA LEU A 5 2.81 12.15 10.61
C LEU A 5 4.28 12.61 10.58
N SER A 6 4.88 12.83 11.75
CA SER A 6 6.30 13.18 11.85
C SER A 6 7.23 12.08 11.32
N LEU A 7 6.94 10.81 11.65
CA LEU A 7 7.71 9.65 11.17
C LEU A 7 7.54 9.44 9.67
N VAL A 8 6.30 9.57 9.16
CA VAL A 8 6.01 9.49 7.72
C VAL A 8 6.75 10.59 6.96
N ARG A 9 6.68 11.84 7.44
CA ARG A 9 7.42 12.95 6.83
C ARG A 9 8.93 12.69 6.83
N ALA A 10 9.49 12.25 7.96
CA ALA A 10 10.91 11.93 8.07
C ALA A 10 11.34 10.83 7.06
N ALA A 11 10.50 9.80 6.85
CA ALA A 11 10.78 8.76 5.87
C ALA A 11 10.70 9.30 4.43
N VAL A 12 9.67 10.09 4.13
CA VAL A 12 9.48 10.74 2.83
C VAL A 12 10.67 11.63 2.48
N ASP A 13 11.10 12.48 3.41
CA ASP A 13 12.23 13.39 3.24
C ASP A 13 13.56 12.62 3.12
N ARG A 14 13.77 11.58 3.94
CA ARG A 14 15.03 10.81 3.96
C ARG A 14 15.29 10.01 2.69
N TYR A 15 14.24 9.53 2.04
CA TYR A 15 14.33 8.64 0.88
C TYR A 15 13.80 9.28 -0.41
N ASP A 16 13.56 10.60 -0.42
CA ASP A 16 13.01 11.34 -1.57
C ASP A 16 11.82 10.62 -2.21
N MET A 17 10.84 10.22 -1.35
CA MET A 17 9.74 9.39 -1.79
C MET A 17 8.72 10.14 -2.65
N ILE A 18 8.63 11.47 -2.51
CA ILE A 18 7.61 12.30 -3.15
C ILE A 18 8.28 13.44 -3.91
N ASP A 19 7.93 13.59 -5.17
CA ASP A 19 8.31 14.70 -6.03
C ASP A 19 7.12 15.62 -6.31
N ASP A 20 7.41 16.84 -6.76
CA ASP A 20 6.35 17.78 -7.13
C ASP A 20 5.57 17.27 -8.35
N GLY A 21 4.24 17.30 -8.29
CA GLY A 21 3.36 16.78 -9.33
C GLY A 21 3.12 15.27 -9.28
N ASP A 22 3.61 14.55 -8.26
CA ASP A 22 3.35 13.12 -8.11
C ASP A 22 1.88 12.80 -7.92
N LYS A 23 1.48 11.66 -8.47
CA LYS A 23 0.17 11.06 -8.23
C LYS A 23 0.35 9.67 -7.63
N ILE A 24 -0.02 9.54 -6.35
CA ILE A 24 0.30 8.39 -5.51
C ILE A 24 -0.94 7.53 -5.28
N ALA A 25 -0.89 6.28 -5.72
CA ALA A 25 -1.89 5.28 -5.38
C ALA A 25 -1.57 4.66 -4.02
N VAL A 26 -2.49 4.71 -3.07
CA VAL A 26 -2.39 3.99 -1.79
C VAL A 26 -3.16 2.69 -1.90
N GLY A 27 -2.47 1.57 -1.73
CA GLY A 27 -3.12 0.25 -1.64
C GLY A 27 -3.81 0.08 -0.29
N VAL A 28 -5.15 0.14 -0.27
CA VAL A 28 -5.96 0.03 0.94
C VAL A 28 -6.57 -1.35 1.04
N SER A 29 -6.13 -2.12 2.04
CA SER A 29 -6.63 -3.48 2.30
C SER A 29 -7.75 -3.54 3.34
N GLY A 30 -8.10 -2.42 3.98
CA GLY A 30 -8.97 -2.36 5.15
C GLY A 30 -8.25 -2.63 6.48
N GLY A 31 -7.00 -3.07 6.45
CA GLY A 31 -6.17 -3.23 7.65
C GLY A 31 -5.68 -1.87 8.18
N LYS A 32 -5.47 -1.79 9.50
CA LYS A 32 -5.07 -0.58 10.22
C LYS A 32 -3.88 0.16 9.60
N ASP A 33 -2.85 -0.57 9.13
CA ASP A 33 -1.63 0.03 8.58
C ASP A 33 -1.90 0.72 7.24
N SER A 34 -2.73 0.13 6.39
CA SER A 34 -3.14 0.73 5.12
C SER A 34 -4.02 1.96 5.31
N LEU A 35 -4.90 1.96 6.33
CA LEU A 35 -5.74 3.11 6.69
C LEU A 35 -4.90 4.22 7.32
N ALA A 36 -3.96 3.86 8.21
CA ALA A 36 -3.01 4.81 8.81
C ALA A 36 -2.12 5.48 7.74
N LEU A 37 -1.65 4.71 6.74
CA LEU A 37 -0.91 5.25 5.59
C LEU A 37 -1.75 6.22 4.77
N LEU A 38 -2.97 5.83 4.42
CA LEU A 38 -3.91 6.68 3.67
C LEU A 38 -4.14 8.01 4.39
N TYR A 39 -4.47 7.94 5.68
CA TYR A 39 -4.66 9.13 6.51
C TYR A 39 -3.40 10.01 6.55
N ALA A 40 -2.23 9.39 6.77
CA ALA A 40 -0.98 10.12 6.89
C ALA A 40 -0.61 10.85 5.59
N LEU A 41 -0.73 10.20 4.41
CA LEU A 41 -0.45 10.83 3.13
C LEU A 41 -1.48 11.90 2.76
N ALA A 42 -2.77 11.67 3.02
CA ALA A 42 -3.81 12.67 2.80
C ALA A 42 -3.60 13.94 3.64
N ARG A 43 -3.17 13.76 4.92
CA ARG A 43 -2.83 14.90 5.79
C ARG A 43 -1.52 15.56 5.40
N LEU A 44 -0.50 14.77 5.03
CA LEU A 44 0.80 15.32 4.60
C LEU A 44 0.63 16.24 3.40
N ARG A 45 -0.22 15.87 2.42
CA ARG A 45 -0.56 16.66 1.23
C ARG A 45 -0.90 18.12 1.53
N SER A 46 -1.54 18.40 2.67
CA SER A 46 -2.01 19.76 2.99
C SER A 46 -0.92 20.73 3.45
N PHE A 47 0.25 20.25 3.86
CA PHE A 47 1.33 21.10 4.40
C PHE A 47 2.73 20.72 3.89
N TYR A 48 2.85 19.70 3.03
CA TYR A 48 4.13 19.31 2.44
C TYR A 48 4.55 20.33 1.38
N PRO A 49 5.86 20.66 1.27
CA PRO A 49 6.31 21.70 0.34
C PRO A 49 6.17 21.31 -1.14
N LYS A 50 6.11 20.02 -1.47
CA LYS A 50 5.86 19.50 -2.82
C LYS A 50 4.38 19.17 -2.98
N HIS A 51 3.77 19.55 -4.11
CA HIS A 51 2.36 19.23 -4.41
C HIS A 51 2.25 17.82 -4.96
N PHE A 52 1.31 17.03 -4.45
CA PHE A 52 1.03 15.68 -4.94
C PHE A 52 -0.43 15.30 -4.73
N GLU A 53 -0.90 14.38 -5.57
CA GLU A 53 -2.25 13.81 -5.46
C GLU A 53 -2.20 12.44 -4.77
N VAL A 54 -3.29 12.09 -4.06
CA VAL A 54 -3.47 10.78 -3.43
C VAL A 54 -4.76 10.15 -3.96
N ILE A 55 -4.66 8.87 -4.36
CA ILE A 55 -5.82 8.04 -4.73
C ILE A 55 -5.77 6.78 -3.86
N ALA A 56 -6.89 6.40 -3.26
CA ALA A 56 -7.02 5.14 -2.54
C ALA A 56 -7.55 4.05 -3.47
N ILE A 57 -6.91 2.88 -3.47
CA ILE A 57 -7.31 1.74 -4.29
C ILE A 57 -7.48 0.51 -3.40
N THR A 58 -8.69 -0.07 -3.41
CA THR A 58 -8.99 -1.38 -2.80
C THR A 58 -9.25 -2.40 -3.90
N LEU A 59 -8.69 -3.59 -3.74
CA LEU A 59 -9.00 -4.73 -4.60
C LEU A 59 -10.06 -5.59 -3.93
N ASP A 60 -11.22 -5.70 -4.56
CA ASP A 60 -12.27 -6.61 -4.11
C ASP A 60 -12.05 -7.99 -4.76
N TYR A 61 -11.82 -8.98 -3.90
CA TYR A 61 -11.56 -10.37 -4.35
C TYR A 61 -12.82 -11.17 -4.63
N ARG A 62 -14.00 -10.64 -4.31
CA ARG A 62 -15.30 -11.28 -4.47
C ARG A 62 -15.30 -12.70 -3.89
N PHE A 63 -14.98 -12.81 -2.61
CA PHE A 63 -14.98 -14.10 -1.91
C PHE A 63 -16.34 -14.82 -2.05
N GLY A 64 -16.32 -16.02 -2.62
CA GLY A 64 -17.57 -16.77 -2.89
C GLY A 64 -18.52 -16.09 -3.89
N GLY A 65 -18.02 -15.18 -4.74
CA GLY A 65 -18.82 -14.43 -5.72
C GLY A 65 -19.54 -13.22 -5.16
N MET A 66 -19.39 -12.90 -3.88
CA MET A 66 -20.01 -11.75 -3.23
C MET A 66 -19.09 -10.54 -3.24
N ASP A 67 -19.66 -9.36 -3.46
CA ASP A 67 -18.94 -8.09 -3.34
C ASP A 67 -18.69 -7.75 -1.86
N GLY A 68 -17.51 -7.21 -1.54
CA GLY A 68 -17.19 -6.75 -0.19
C GLY A 68 -17.88 -5.42 0.14
N ASP A 69 -18.14 -5.18 1.42
CA ASP A 69 -18.59 -3.85 1.89
C ASP A 69 -17.38 -2.98 2.23
N TYR A 70 -17.24 -1.89 1.52
CA TYR A 70 -16.16 -0.91 1.69
C TYR A 70 -16.70 0.48 2.05
N SER A 71 -17.94 0.55 2.54
CA SER A 71 -18.63 1.82 2.87
C SER A 71 -17.87 2.67 3.89
N GLU A 72 -17.26 2.05 4.90
CA GLU A 72 -16.47 2.77 5.90
C GLU A 72 -15.18 3.36 5.32
N ILE A 73 -14.53 2.65 4.40
CA ILE A 73 -13.35 3.18 3.70
C ILE A 73 -13.76 4.33 2.78
N GLN A 74 -14.91 4.22 2.10
CA GLN A 74 -15.44 5.32 1.28
C GLN A 74 -15.66 6.57 2.13
N LYS A 75 -16.35 6.46 3.27
CA LYS A 75 -16.59 7.59 4.20
C LYS A 75 -15.27 8.23 4.66
N LEU A 76 -14.27 7.42 4.98
CA LEU A 76 -12.95 7.92 5.35
C LEU A 76 -12.31 8.71 4.19
N CYS A 77 -12.34 8.16 2.97
CA CYS A 77 -11.79 8.82 1.79
C CYS A 77 -12.50 10.15 1.50
N ASP A 78 -13.83 10.17 1.61
CA ASP A 78 -14.64 11.38 1.44
C ASP A 78 -14.26 12.45 2.48
N SER A 79 -14.07 12.06 3.74
CA SER A 79 -13.64 12.96 4.82
C SER A 79 -12.23 13.54 4.63
N LEU A 80 -11.38 12.84 3.87
CA LEU A 80 -10.01 13.23 3.56
C LEU A 80 -9.88 13.92 2.19
N ASP A 81 -10.97 14.07 1.45
CA ASP A 81 -10.96 14.56 0.06
C ASP A 81 -9.98 13.74 -0.81
N VAL A 82 -10.10 12.41 -0.73
CA VAL A 82 -9.29 11.44 -1.49
C VAL A 82 -10.18 10.63 -2.41
N LYS A 83 -9.83 10.59 -3.70
CA LYS A 83 -10.53 9.73 -4.66
C LYS A 83 -10.37 8.27 -4.26
N TYR A 84 -11.49 7.55 -4.15
CA TYR A 84 -11.50 6.13 -3.81
C TYR A 84 -11.92 5.28 -5.00
N VAL A 85 -11.22 4.17 -5.21
CA VAL A 85 -11.44 3.22 -6.30
C VAL A 85 -11.51 1.81 -5.73
N VAL A 86 -12.61 1.12 -5.97
CA VAL A 86 -12.75 -0.32 -5.69
C VAL A 86 -12.64 -1.06 -7.00
N LYS A 87 -11.56 -1.83 -7.18
CA LYS A 87 -11.35 -2.68 -8.35
C LYS A 87 -11.86 -4.09 -8.06
N LYS A 88 -12.99 -4.46 -8.63
CA LYS A 88 -13.53 -5.82 -8.55
C LYS A 88 -12.64 -6.77 -9.35
N THR A 89 -12.37 -7.93 -8.78
CA THR A 89 -11.49 -8.95 -9.38
C THR A 89 -12.09 -10.34 -9.21
N ASP A 90 -11.81 -11.23 -10.14
CA ASP A 90 -12.19 -12.65 -10.05
C ASP A 90 -11.05 -13.50 -9.47
N LEU A 91 -10.19 -12.89 -8.64
CA LEU A 91 -9.01 -13.55 -8.06
C LEU A 91 -9.34 -14.81 -7.28
N TRP A 92 -10.43 -14.78 -6.50
CA TRP A 92 -10.89 -15.93 -5.74
C TRP A 92 -11.19 -17.11 -6.67
N ASP A 93 -12.00 -16.87 -7.68
CA ASP A 93 -12.42 -17.91 -8.62
C ASP A 93 -11.23 -18.50 -9.39
N VAL A 94 -10.36 -17.63 -9.90
CA VAL A 94 -9.15 -18.04 -10.64
C VAL A 94 -8.22 -18.90 -9.78
N ILE A 95 -8.00 -18.55 -8.52
CA ILE A 95 -7.02 -19.22 -7.65
C ILE A 95 -7.58 -20.55 -7.12
N PHE A 96 -8.81 -20.56 -6.62
CA PHE A 96 -9.36 -21.69 -5.89
C PHE A 96 -10.18 -22.65 -6.76
N ASN A 97 -10.92 -22.14 -7.75
CA ASN A 97 -11.79 -22.96 -8.59
C ASN A 97 -11.13 -23.39 -9.90
N ILE A 98 -10.41 -22.48 -10.57
CA ILE A 98 -9.84 -22.74 -11.89
C ILE A 98 -8.46 -23.40 -11.78
N ARG A 99 -7.51 -22.77 -11.05
CA ARG A 99 -6.11 -23.23 -11.00
C ARG A 99 -5.83 -24.29 -9.95
N LYS A 100 -6.59 -24.35 -8.86
CA LYS A 100 -6.40 -25.29 -7.72
C LYS A 100 -4.94 -25.43 -7.29
N GLU A 101 -4.27 -24.30 -7.17
CA GLU A 101 -2.81 -24.21 -6.89
C GLU A 101 -2.44 -24.83 -5.54
N LYS A 102 -1.30 -25.54 -5.50
CA LYS A 102 -0.76 -26.09 -4.25
C LYS A 102 -0.34 -25.00 -3.25
N ASN A 103 0.09 -23.83 -3.74
CA ASN A 103 0.46 -22.66 -2.94
C ASN A 103 -0.37 -21.42 -3.35
N PRO A 104 -1.67 -21.38 -3.01
CA PRO A 104 -2.59 -20.34 -3.44
C PRO A 104 -2.18 -18.95 -2.95
N CYS A 105 -1.56 -18.84 -1.77
CA CYS A 105 -1.14 -17.55 -1.19
C CYS A 105 -0.08 -16.84 -2.03
N SER A 106 0.91 -17.57 -2.56
CA SER A 106 1.98 -16.98 -3.38
C SER A 106 1.44 -16.43 -4.71
N LEU A 107 0.57 -17.21 -5.38
CA LEU A 107 -0.07 -16.79 -6.62
C LEU A 107 -0.99 -15.60 -6.36
N CYS A 108 -1.81 -15.65 -5.29
CA CYS A 108 -2.67 -14.56 -4.88
C CYS A 108 -1.89 -13.26 -4.68
N ALA A 109 -0.80 -13.30 -3.90
CA ALA A 109 0.04 -12.13 -3.65
C ALA A 109 0.65 -11.54 -4.93
N LYS A 110 1.05 -12.40 -5.88
CA LYS A 110 1.60 -11.97 -7.18
C LYS A 110 0.54 -11.30 -8.06
N MET A 111 -0.64 -11.91 -8.17
CA MET A 111 -1.75 -11.38 -8.96
C MET A 111 -2.28 -10.07 -8.37
N ARG A 112 -2.47 -10.01 -7.04
CA ARG A 112 -2.87 -8.78 -6.33
C ARG A 112 -1.95 -7.61 -6.65
N ARG A 113 -0.64 -7.82 -6.55
CA ARG A 113 0.34 -6.78 -6.90
C ARG A 113 0.20 -6.34 -8.35
N GLY A 114 0.07 -7.30 -9.28
CA GLY A 114 -0.12 -6.98 -10.69
C GLY A 114 -1.34 -6.09 -10.93
N ILE A 115 -2.51 -6.48 -10.40
CA ILE A 115 -3.75 -5.73 -10.56
C ILE A 115 -3.67 -4.35 -9.92
N LEU A 116 -3.07 -4.23 -8.71
CA LEU A 116 -2.88 -2.92 -8.08
C LEU A 116 -2.02 -1.99 -8.94
N HIS A 117 -0.92 -2.53 -9.51
CA HIS A 117 -0.03 -1.75 -10.37
C HIS A 117 -0.76 -1.29 -11.65
N ASP A 118 -1.51 -2.19 -12.29
CA ASP A 118 -2.26 -1.86 -13.51
C ASP A 118 -3.35 -0.84 -13.23
N THR A 119 -4.10 -1.02 -12.13
CA THR A 119 -5.11 -0.05 -11.72
C THR A 119 -4.49 1.32 -11.40
N ALA A 120 -3.36 1.37 -10.71
CA ALA A 120 -2.66 2.63 -10.47
C ALA A 120 -2.29 3.35 -11.77
N LYS A 121 -1.78 2.62 -12.77
CA LYS A 121 -1.48 3.16 -14.11
C LYS A 121 -2.73 3.64 -14.84
N GLU A 122 -3.84 2.89 -14.79
CA GLU A 122 -5.14 3.30 -15.38
C GLU A 122 -5.59 4.67 -14.88
N TYR A 123 -5.29 4.98 -13.60
CA TYR A 123 -5.62 6.28 -12.98
C TYR A 123 -4.50 7.32 -13.10
N GLY A 124 -3.46 7.07 -13.89
CA GLY A 124 -2.35 7.98 -14.13
C GLY A 124 -1.40 8.16 -12.96
N CYS A 125 -1.36 7.22 -12.01
CA CYS A 125 -0.41 7.27 -10.91
C CYS A 125 0.99 6.87 -11.38
N ASN A 126 2.01 7.54 -10.87
CA ASN A 126 3.42 7.24 -11.09
C ASN A 126 4.07 6.60 -9.86
N LYS A 127 3.40 6.64 -8.69
CA LYS A 127 3.87 6.02 -7.45
C LYS A 127 2.77 5.20 -6.79
N ILE A 128 3.19 4.15 -6.07
CA ILE A 128 2.31 3.31 -5.25
C ILE A 128 2.87 3.28 -3.84
N ALA A 129 2.05 3.65 -2.86
CA ALA A 129 2.39 3.58 -1.45
C ALA A 129 1.80 2.32 -0.80
N LEU A 130 2.63 1.59 -0.07
CA LEU A 130 2.24 0.40 0.67
C LEU A 130 2.46 0.58 2.17
N GLY A 131 1.58 0.01 2.98
CA GLY A 131 1.55 0.13 4.44
C GLY A 131 2.59 -0.71 5.19
N HIS A 132 3.72 -1.05 4.57
CA HIS A 132 4.80 -1.76 5.27
C HIS A 132 5.51 -0.80 6.24
N HIS A 133 5.70 -1.27 7.47
CA HIS A 133 6.28 -0.51 8.57
C HIS A 133 7.62 -1.12 9.05
N LEU A 134 8.20 -0.56 10.11
CA LEU A 134 9.51 -0.98 10.63
C LEU A 134 9.52 -2.44 11.08
N ASP A 135 8.45 -2.90 11.72
CA ASP A 135 8.39 -4.31 12.20
C ASP A 135 8.35 -5.29 11.02
N ASP A 136 7.64 -4.99 9.92
CA ASP A 136 7.67 -5.80 8.69
C ASP A 136 9.09 -5.89 8.10
N ALA A 137 9.86 -4.80 8.19
CA ALA A 137 11.23 -4.78 7.73
C ALA A 137 12.12 -5.66 8.61
N ALA A 138 11.97 -5.59 9.93
CA ALA A 138 12.71 -6.41 10.89
C ALA A 138 12.36 -7.90 10.72
N GLU A 139 11.07 -8.23 10.61
CA GLU A 139 10.61 -9.60 10.37
C GLU A 139 11.14 -10.15 9.04
N THR A 140 11.05 -9.38 7.97
CA THR A 140 11.58 -9.79 6.64
C THR A 140 13.08 -10.02 6.70
N PHE A 141 13.82 -9.15 7.38
CA PHE A 141 15.27 -9.30 7.57
C PHE A 141 15.59 -10.59 8.34
N MET A 142 14.92 -10.83 9.47
CA MET A 142 15.11 -12.04 10.29
C MET A 142 14.74 -13.31 9.53
N MET A 143 13.63 -13.32 8.80
CA MET A 143 13.23 -14.46 7.97
C MET A 143 14.25 -14.77 6.88
N ASN A 144 14.79 -13.77 6.20
CA ASN A 144 15.81 -13.95 5.18
C ASN A 144 17.13 -14.48 5.78
N LEU A 145 17.50 -13.98 6.97
CA LEU A 145 18.71 -14.42 7.67
C LEU A 145 18.58 -15.88 8.12
N LEU A 146 17.47 -16.23 8.78
CA LEU A 146 17.29 -17.55 9.39
C LEU A 146 16.97 -18.64 8.35
N ASN A 147 16.14 -18.34 7.36
CA ASN A 147 15.70 -19.34 6.38
C ASN A 147 16.56 -19.38 5.11
N GLY A 148 17.14 -18.25 4.73
CA GLY A 148 17.88 -18.13 3.46
C GLY A 148 19.38 -17.85 3.63
N GLY A 149 19.87 -17.63 4.85
CA GLY A 149 21.27 -17.23 5.10
C GLY A 149 21.66 -15.93 4.40
N THR A 150 20.68 -15.06 4.10
CA THR A 150 20.92 -13.84 3.32
C THR A 150 20.56 -12.60 4.12
N ILE A 151 21.45 -11.59 4.08
CA ILE A 151 21.23 -10.27 4.67
C ILE A 151 20.47 -9.43 3.66
N LYS A 152 19.13 -9.56 3.62
CA LYS A 152 18.27 -8.83 2.69
C LYS A 152 17.00 -8.37 3.38
N CYS A 153 16.51 -7.19 2.95
CA CYS A 153 15.20 -6.64 3.27
C CYS A 153 14.62 -5.95 2.03
N PHE A 154 13.38 -5.55 2.08
CA PHE A 154 12.81 -4.70 1.03
C PHE A 154 13.30 -3.25 1.17
N SER A 155 13.48 -2.58 0.04
CA SER A 155 13.91 -1.18 0.01
C SER A 155 12.73 -0.25 0.35
N PRO A 156 12.97 0.90 1.04
CA PRO A 156 11.95 1.93 1.25
C PRO A 156 11.36 2.49 -0.05
N VAL A 157 12.19 2.58 -1.09
CA VAL A 157 11.79 2.94 -2.45
C VAL A 157 12.28 1.87 -3.42
N SER A 158 11.45 1.45 -4.37
CA SER A 158 11.79 0.47 -5.40
C SER A 158 11.21 0.90 -6.74
N PHE A 159 12.01 0.90 -7.80
CA PHE A 159 11.53 1.15 -9.15
C PHE A 159 11.11 -0.15 -9.84
N LEU A 160 9.91 -0.18 -10.36
CA LEU A 160 9.32 -1.29 -11.10
C LEU A 160 9.47 -1.02 -12.61
N SER A 161 10.61 -1.38 -13.19
CA SER A 161 10.97 -1.06 -14.57
C SER A 161 9.93 -1.50 -15.62
N ARG A 162 9.32 -2.68 -15.43
CA ARG A 162 8.29 -3.20 -16.37
C ARG A 162 6.99 -2.39 -16.35
N LYS A 163 6.72 -1.66 -15.28
CA LYS A 163 5.48 -0.87 -15.09
C LYS A 163 5.77 0.62 -15.05
N GLU A 164 7.04 1.03 -15.04
CA GLU A 164 7.46 2.43 -14.90
C GLU A 164 6.78 3.11 -13.70
N LEU A 165 6.76 2.41 -12.56
CA LEU A 165 6.16 2.85 -11.31
C LEU A 165 7.19 2.80 -10.19
N TYR A 166 7.13 3.78 -9.29
CA TYR A 166 7.85 3.70 -8.02
C TYR A 166 6.95 3.11 -6.94
N LEU A 167 7.51 2.19 -6.17
CA LEU A 167 6.88 1.63 -4.98
C LEU A 167 7.52 2.28 -3.77
N ILE A 168 6.74 2.94 -2.93
CA ILE A 168 7.21 3.65 -1.74
C ILE A 168 6.60 3.08 -0.46
N ARG A 169 7.32 3.21 0.66
CA ARG A 169 6.90 2.68 1.97
C ARG A 169 7.05 3.76 3.04
N PRO A 170 6.13 4.74 3.08
CA PRO A 170 6.24 5.89 3.98
C PRO A 170 6.17 5.55 5.48
N LEU A 171 5.62 4.35 5.84
CA LEU A 171 5.55 3.89 7.23
C LEU A 171 6.85 3.21 7.72
N ILE A 172 7.93 3.18 6.92
CA ILE A 172 9.16 2.42 7.25
C ILE A 172 9.82 2.86 8.57
N PHE A 173 9.56 4.05 9.06
CA PHE A 173 10.03 4.53 10.36
C PHE A 173 9.00 4.40 11.48
N ALA A 174 7.77 4.03 11.16
CA ALA A 174 6.72 3.77 12.13
C ALA A 174 6.76 2.30 12.58
N CYS A 175 6.49 2.05 13.85
CA CYS A 175 6.26 0.69 14.36
C CYS A 175 4.76 0.41 14.51
N LEU A 176 4.43 -0.86 14.74
CA LEU A 176 3.05 -1.35 14.88
C LEU A 176 2.20 -0.57 15.90
N LEU A 177 2.80 -0.11 17.00
CA LEU A 177 2.11 0.68 18.02
C LEU A 177 1.54 1.99 17.45
N TYR A 178 2.30 2.70 16.60
CA TYR A 178 1.85 3.98 16.05
C TYR A 178 0.75 3.84 15.01
N THR A 179 0.67 2.73 14.32
CA THR A 179 -0.43 2.44 13.38
C THR A 179 -1.70 1.99 14.12
N SER A 180 -1.56 1.31 15.26
CA SER A 180 -2.70 0.91 16.10
C SER A 180 -3.37 2.11 16.80
N ASP A 181 -2.58 3.10 17.25
CA ASP A 181 -3.11 4.33 17.86
C ASP A 181 -3.76 5.28 16.83
N ALA A 182 -3.61 4.99 15.55
CA ALA A 182 -4.10 5.80 14.45
C ALA A 182 -5.43 5.29 13.87
N ALA A 183 -5.80 4.07 14.18
CA ALA A 183 -7.05 3.42 13.76
C ALA A 183 -8.17 3.67 14.76
#